data_08841c79e25ecee91bfcb729ddd20c93
#
_entry.id   08841c79e25ecee91bfcb729ddd20c93
#
_cell.length_a   1.000
_cell.length_b   1.000
_cell.length_c   1.000
_cell.angle_alpha   90.00
_cell.angle_beta   90.00
_cell.angle_gamma   90.00
#
_symmetry.space_group_name_H-M   'P 1'
#
loop_
_entity.id
_entity.type
_entity.pdbx_description
1 polymer ?
#
loop_
_entity_poly.entity_id
_entity_poly.type
_entity_poly.pdbx_seq_one_letter_code
_entity_poly.pdbx_strand_id
1 'polypeptide(L)'
;MTVSDFIYSSKALSKVKGTYIQADDFLKAYSALDDIERRSLVYHYIMDNSPFAFTEVYEKPLLFEQIRQYLSTMLDVDVNHVKLIGSTKTGFKMDATAYGTEYRKESDLDFMIIDSSLFVKLEGEFKMWTESYVEKHEIRPKNDYERLCWDENISKLPANFNYGFVDTYKIPNRPDLFPVTQKINNSMSLVVQRLKAKHGFLTKRASMRVYKDVDSFYCQQCRNIESILRAVKK
;
A
#
# COMPACT_ATOMS: atom_id res chain seq x y z
N MET A 1 15.59 -23.36 9.84
CA MET A 1 14.40 -24.02 9.22
C MET A 1 14.86 -25.33 8.62
N THR A 2 14.40 -26.46 9.12
CA THR A 2 14.72 -27.77 8.53
C THR A 2 13.83 -28.00 7.31
N VAL A 3 14.24 -28.84 6.36
CA VAL A 3 13.45 -29.15 5.15
C VAL A 3 12.05 -29.71 5.51
N SER A 4 11.89 -30.32 6.67
CA SER A 4 10.61 -30.82 7.19
C SER A 4 9.62 -29.70 7.55
N ASP A 5 10.11 -28.50 7.85
CA ASP A 5 9.25 -27.37 8.26
C ASP A 5 8.60 -26.68 7.03
N PHE A 6 9.14 -26.95 5.83
CA PHE A 6 8.64 -26.35 4.60
C PHE A 6 7.27 -26.91 4.15
N ILE A 7 6.92 -28.13 4.51
CA ILE A 7 5.70 -28.82 4.07
C ILE A 7 4.62 -28.81 5.19
N TYR A 8 4.81 -28.03 6.22
CA TYR A 8 3.86 -27.97 7.32
C TYR A 8 2.62 -27.15 6.92
N SER A 9 1.45 -27.76 6.99
CA SER A 9 0.17 -27.04 6.95
C SER A 9 -0.66 -27.43 8.15
N SER A 10 -1.08 -26.46 8.95
CA SER A 10 -1.95 -26.73 10.07
C SER A 10 -3.39 -27.04 9.60
N LYS A 11 -4.14 -27.74 10.45
CA LYS A 11 -5.58 -27.95 10.26
C LYS A 11 -6.36 -26.62 10.25
N ALA A 12 -5.84 -25.58 10.89
CA ALA A 12 -6.45 -24.25 10.93
C ALA A 12 -6.32 -23.55 9.57
N LEU A 13 -5.11 -23.53 9.00
CA LEU A 13 -4.85 -22.93 7.68
C LEU A 13 -5.59 -23.65 6.55
N SER A 14 -5.70 -24.97 6.62
CA SER A 14 -6.42 -25.77 5.61
C SER A 14 -7.94 -25.49 5.55
N LYS A 15 -8.51 -24.85 6.57
CA LYS A 15 -9.92 -24.42 6.58
C LYS A 15 -10.15 -23.10 5.86
N VAL A 16 -9.07 -22.33 5.63
CA VAL A 16 -9.14 -21.07 4.90
C VAL A 16 -9.13 -21.38 3.41
N LYS A 17 -10.21 -21.08 2.72
CA LYS A 17 -10.43 -21.47 1.32
C LYS A 17 -10.89 -20.27 0.49
N GLY A 18 -10.64 -20.40 -0.82
CA GLY A 18 -11.10 -19.43 -1.82
C GLY A 18 -10.13 -18.31 -2.09
N THR A 19 -10.38 -17.62 -3.19
CA THR A 19 -9.59 -16.49 -3.69
C THR A 19 -9.77 -15.26 -2.82
N TYR A 20 -10.97 -15.04 -2.31
CA TYR A 20 -11.32 -13.93 -1.42
C TYR A 20 -11.91 -14.47 -0.13
N ILE A 21 -11.73 -13.71 0.95
CA ILE A 21 -12.21 -14.05 2.29
C ILE A 21 -13.10 -12.91 2.80
N GLN A 22 -14.11 -13.24 3.60
CA GLN A 22 -14.92 -12.22 4.27
C GLN A 22 -14.13 -11.59 5.43
N ALA A 23 -14.43 -10.32 5.75
CA ALA A 23 -13.71 -9.56 6.77
C ALA A 23 -13.67 -10.28 8.13
N ASP A 24 -14.84 -10.74 8.60
CA ASP A 24 -14.94 -11.45 9.89
C ASP A 24 -14.17 -12.77 9.91
N ASP A 25 -14.20 -13.50 8.79
CA ASP A 25 -13.50 -14.78 8.69
C ASP A 25 -11.97 -14.57 8.60
N PHE A 26 -11.52 -13.48 7.98
CA PHE A 26 -10.12 -13.09 7.99
C PHE A 26 -9.59 -12.86 9.42
N LEU A 27 -10.30 -12.07 10.25
CA LEU A 27 -9.88 -11.85 11.64
C LEU A 27 -9.96 -13.10 12.51
N LYS A 28 -10.98 -13.92 12.33
CA LYS A 28 -11.10 -15.21 13.03
C LYS A 28 -9.92 -16.12 12.68
N ALA A 29 -9.60 -16.24 11.38
CA ALA A 29 -8.47 -17.02 10.91
C ALA A 29 -7.16 -16.47 11.48
N TYR A 30 -6.89 -15.17 11.32
CA TYR A 30 -5.67 -14.52 11.80
C TYR A 30 -5.47 -14.74 13.31
N SER A 31 -6.55 -14.66 14.11
CA SER A 31 -6.48 -14.83 15.57
C SER A 31 -6.20 -16.26 15.99
N ALA A 32 -6.55 -17.24 15.18
CA ALA A 32 -6.41 -18.68 15.47
C ALA A 32 -5.07 -19.27 14.98
N LEU A 33 -4.33 -18.54 14.13
CA LEU A 33 -3.10 -18.99 13.48
C LEU A 33 -1.85 -18.57 14.27
N ASP A 34 -0.77 -19.35 14.15
CA ASP A 34 0.56 -18.97 14.61
C ASP A 34 1.23 -17.94 13.67
N ASP A 35 2.42 -17.46 14.00
CA ASP A 35 3.09 -16.40 13.27
C ASP A 35 3.46 -16.78 11.83
N ILE A 36 3.84 -18.05 11.57
CA ILE A 36 4.18 -18.54 10.22
C ILE A 36 2.91 -18.58 9.36
N GLU A 37 1.84 -19.11 9.95
CA GLU A 37 0.54 -19.24 9.29
C GLU A 37 -0.11 -17.87 9.04
N ARG A 38 0.01 -16.91 9.98
CA ARG A 38 -0.41 -15.52 9.81
C ARG A 38 0.31 -14.87 8.64
N ARG A 39 1.62 -15.12 8.48
CA ARG A 39 2.40 -14.64 7.35
C ARG A 39 1.84 -15.18 6.03
N SER A 40 1.53 -16.47 5.98
CA SER A 40 0.92 -17.10 4.80
C SER A 40 -0.46 -16.51 4.47
N LEU A 41 -1.29 -16.25 5.50
CA LEU A 41 -2.61 -15.63 5.34
C LEU A 41 -2.49 -14.20 4.77
N VAL A 42 -1.58 -13.40 5.32
CA VAL A 42 -1.33 -12.01 4.87
C VAL A 42 -0.81 -11.99 3.44
N TYR A 43 0.15 -12.86 3.10
CA TYR A 43 0.68 -12.94 1.74
C TYR A 43 -0.40 -13.34 0.75
N HIS A 44 -1.18 -14.36 1.04
CA HIS A 44 -2.22 -14.82 0.13
C HIS A 44 -3.27 -13.74 -0.12
N TYR A 45 -3.93 -13.22 0.93
CA TYR A 45 -5.10 -12.34 0.76
C TYR A 45 -4.76 -10.87 0.57
N ILE A 46 -3.64 -10.38 1.08
CA ILE A 46 -3.31 -8.96 1.03
C ILE A 46 -2.23 -8.66 -0.03
N MET A 47 -1.29 -9.56 -0.28
CA MET A 47 -0.19 -9.30 -1.20
C MET A 47 -0.39 -9.94 -2.57
N ASP A 48 -0.57 -11.27 -2.65
CA ASP A 48 -0.40 -12.01 -3.92
C ASP A 48 -1.68 -12.26 -4.69
N ASN A 49 -2.82 -12.28 -4.03
CA ASN A 49 -4.11 -12.52 -4.68
C ASN A 49 -4.42 -11.48 -5.79
N SER A 50 -5.26 -11.82 -6.75
CA SER A 50 -5.77 -10.85 -7.73
C SER A 50 -6.60 -9.77 -7.05
N PRO A 51 -6.54 -8.49 -7.49
CA PRO A 51 -7.33 -7.44 -6.85
C PRO A 51 -8.83 -7.60 -7.06
N PHE A 52 -9.59 -7.64 -5.96
CA PHE A 52 -11.04 -7.83 -5.94
C PHE A 52 -11.78 -6.91 -6.92
N ALA A 53 -11.46 -5.62 -6.92
CA ALA A 53 -12.14 -4.68 -7.78
C ALA A 53 -11.97 -4.99 -9.27
N PHE A 54 -10.78 -5.40 -9.69
CA PHE A 54 -10.49 -5.71 -11.09
C PHE A 54 -11.07 -7.05 -11.53
N THR A 55 -11.20 -8.00 -10.62
CA THR A 55 -11.67 -9.36 -10.92
C THR A 55 -13.19 -9.47 -10.76
N GLU A 56 -13.72 -9.11 -9.57
CA GLU A 56 -15.11 -9.36 -9.22
C GLU A 56 -16.06 -8.20 -9.58
N VAL A 57 -15.56 -6.96 -9.61
CA VAL A 57 -16.44 -5.78 -9.78
C VAL A 57 -16.42 -5.24 -11.20
N TYR A 58 -15.23 -5.11 -11.78
CA TYR A 58 -15.06 -4.58 -13.14
C TYR A 58 -14.81 -5.65 -14.19
N GLU A 59 -14.56 -6.90 -13.77
CA GLU A 59 -14.29 -8.06 -14.65
C GLU A 59 -13.19 -7.79 -15.70
N LYS A 60 -12.14 -7.09 -15.28
CA LYS A 60 -11.01 -6.65 -16.13
C LYS A 60 -9.65 -7.01 -15.52
N PRO A 61 -9.36 -8.29 -15.21
CA PRO A 61 -8.11 -8.67 -14.55
C PRO A 61 -6.86 -8.30 -15.38
N LEU A 62 -6.92 -8.42 -16.70
CA LEU A 62 -5.80 -8.07 -17.59
C LEU A 62 -5.49 -6.56 -17.59
N LEU A 63 -6.46 -5.71 -17.28
CA LEU A 63 -6.23 -4.27 -17.17
C LEU A 63 -5.31 -3.96 -15.98
N PHE A 64 -5.44 -4.70 -14.88
CA PHE A 64 -4.51 -4.56 -13.75
C PHE A 64 -3.08 -4.94 -14.14
N GLU A 65 -2.89 -6.01 -14.91
CA GLU A 65 -1.57 -6.40 -15.40
C GLU A 65 -0.96 -5.33 -16.33
N GLN A 66 -1.75 -4.69 -17.17
CA GLN A 66 -1.28 -3.57 -18.00
C GLN A 66 -0.85 -2.36 -17.15
N ILE A 67 -1.58 -2.07 -16.07
CA ILE A 67 -1.20 -1.00 -15.13
C ILE A 67 0.11 -1.36 -14.42
N ARG A 68 0.30 -2.60 -13.98
CA ARG A 68 1.55 -3.07 -13.38
C ARG A 68 2.74 -2.90 -14.32
N GLN A 69 2.60 -3.32 -15.56
CA GLN A 69 3.65 -3.16 -16.59
C GLN A 69 3.97 -1.68 -16.84
N TYR A 70 2.92 -0.83 -16.94
CA TYR A 70 3.12 0.60 -17.09
C TYR A 70 3.90 1.20 -15.91
N LEU A 71 3.48 0.90 -14.67
CA LEU A 71 4.15 1.40 -13.47
C LEU A 71 5.58 0.86 -13.32
N SER A 72 5.80 -0.41 -13.61
CA SER A 72 7.12 -1.05 -13.64
C SER A 72 8.07 -0.29 -14.59
N THR A 73 7.65 -0.06 -15.83
CA THR A 73 8.43 0.69 -16.82
C THR A 73 8.69 2.13 -16.38
N MET A 74 7.64 2.80 -15.89
CA MET A 74 7.76 4.21 -15.50
C MET A 74 8.65 4.41 -14.26
N LEU A 75 8.66 3.50 -13.32
CA LEU A 75 9.36 3.64 -12.04
C LEU A 75 10.67 2.86 -11.98
N ASP A 76 10.97 2.09 -13.03
CA ASP A 76 12.16 1.24 -13.14
C ASP A 76 12.25 0.23 -11.98
N VAL A 77 11.14 -0.51 -11.78
CA VAL A 77 11.00 -1.56 -10.76
C VAL A 77 10.49 -2.86 -11.38
N ASP A 78 10.73 -3.99 -10.72
CA ASP A 78 10.17 -5.27 -11.17
C ASP A 78 8.64 -5.23 -11.14
N VAL A 79 8.01 -5.71 -12.20
CA VAL A 79 6.55 -5.77 -12.34
C VAL A 79 5.89 -6.58 -11.21
N ASN A 80 6.57 -7.60 -10.69
CA ASN A 80 6.08 -8.42 -9.59
C ASN A 80 6.07 -7.67 -8.25
N HIS A 81 6.83 -6.59 -8.15
CA HIS A 81 6.86 -5.73 -6.96
C HIS A 81 5.69 -4.75 -6.92
N VAL A 82 5.00 -4.50 -8.04
CA VAL A 82 3.84 -3.62 -8.10
C VAL A 82 2.58 -4.38 -7.71
N LYS A 83 1.96 -4.00 -6.62
CA LYS A 83 0.75 -4.63 -6.05
C LYS A 83 -0.31 -3.59 -5.71
N LEU A 84 -1.51 -4.04 -5.37
CA LEU A 84 -2.54 -3.24 -4.71
C LEU A 84 -2.74 -3.70 -3.27
N ILE A 85 -3.14 -2.79 -2.41
CA ILE A 85 -3.56 -3.04 -1.03
C ILE A 85 -4.92 -2.35 -0.77
N GLY A 86 -5.43 -2.46 0.46
CA GLY A 86 -6.69 -1.84 0.86
C GLY A 86 -7.92 -2.49 0.23
N SER A 87 -9.06 -1.79 0.28
CA SER A 87 -10.36 -2.35 -0.11
C SER A 87 -10.45 -2.75 -1.59
N THR A 88 -9.70 -2.09 -2.46
CA THR A 88 -9.59 -2.44 -3.88
C THR A 88 -8.98 -3.83 -4.08
N LYS A 89 -8.10 -4.25 -3.17
CA LYS A 89 -7.44 -5.55 -3.17
C LYS A 89 -8.29 -6.63 -2.51
N THR A 90 -8.82 -6.35 -1.32
CA THR A 90 -9.44 -7.37 -0.45
C THR A 90 -10.96 -7.46 -0.60
N GLY A 91 -11.62 -6.44 -1.16
CA GLY A 91 -13.07 -6.31 -1.19
C GLY A 91 -13.66 -5.60 0.02
N PHE A 92 -12.85 -5.31 1.06
CA PHE A 92 -13.28 -4.60 2.26
C PHE A 92 -12.14 -3.75 2.85
N LYS A 93 -12.49 -2.79 3.70
CA LYS A 93 -11.50 -1.91 4.34
C LYS A 93 -10.74 -2.63 5.45
N MET A 94 -9.42 -2.40 5.47
CA MET A 94 -8.44 -2.95 6.42
C MET A 94 -7.89 -1.87 7.36
N ASP A 95 -8.71 -0.94 7.81
CA ASP A 95 -8.34 0.06 8.81
C ASP A 95 -9.18 -0.06 10.08
N ALA A 96 -8.62 0.32 11.23
CA ALA A 96 -9.24 0.11 12.54
C ALA A 96 -10.54 0.91 12.76
N THR A 97 -10.76 1.99 11.99
CA THR A 97 -11.94 2.86 12.14
C THR A 97 -13.12 2.43 11.29
N ALA A 98 -12.87 1.66 10.23
CA ALA A 98 -13.88 1.26 9.26
C ALA A 98 -13.72 -0.19 8.76
N TYR A 99 -13.14 -1.07 9.60
CA TYR A 99 -12.90 -2.47 9.26
C TYR A 99 -14.17 -3.17 8.76
N GLY A 100 -14.01 -3.97 7.72
CA GLY A 100 -15.10 -4.77 7.15
C GLY A 100 -16.07 -3.97 6.27
N THR A 101 -15.96 -2.64 6.20
CA THR A 101 -16.76 -1.87 5.24
C THR A 101 -16.44 -2.33 3.82
N GLU A 102 -17.47 -2.76 3.10
CA GLU A 102 -17.34 -3.29 1.74
C GLU A 102 -16.72 -2.28 0.76
N TYR A 103 -16.03 -2.82 -0.24
CA TYR A 103 -15.50 -2.04 -1.35
C TYR A 103 -16.62 -1.27 -2.06
N ARG A 104 -16.33 -0.04 -2.45
CA ARG A 104 -17.20 0.80 -3.29
C ARG A 104 -16.46 1.22 -4.54
N LYS A 105 -17.17 1.39 -5.64
CA LYS A 105 -16.59 1.78 -6.94
C LYS A 105 -15.81 3.09 -6.90
N GLU A 106 -16.13 3.99 -5.95
CA GLU A 106 -15.47 5.25 -5.69
C GLU A 106 -14.24 5.14 -4.78
N SER A 107 -13.96 3.93 -4.26
CA SER A 107 -12.78 3.71 -3.41
C SER A 107 -11.49 4.08 -4.12
N ASP A 108 -10.53 4.57 -3.35
CA ASP A 108 -9.21 4.90 -3.85
C ASP A 108 -8.43 3.62 -4.27
N LEU A 109 -7.47 3.81 -5.17
CA LEU A 109 -6.54 2.77 -5.58
C LEU A 109 -5.25 2.93 -4.78
N ASP A 110 -5.04 2.05 -3.81
CA ASP A 110 -3.83 2.08 -2.99
C ASP A 110 -2.82 1.09 -3.56
N PHE A 111 -1.88 1.60 -4.36
CA PHE A 111 -0.76 0.82 -4.85
C PHE A 111 0.32 0.67 -3.80
N MET A 112 1.06 -0.43 -3.87
CA MET A 112 2.32 -0.59 -3.17
C MET A 112 3.42 -1.12 -4.10
N ILE A 113 4.65 -0.76 -3.77
CA ILE A 113 5.87 -1.31 -4.37
C ILE A 113 6.77 -1.78 -3.25
N ILE A 114 7.40 -2.95 -3.42
CA ILE A 114 8.44 -3.45 -2.53
C ILE A 114 9.76 -3.35 -3.28
N ASP A 115 10.52 -2.28 -3.06
CA ASP A 115 11.77 -2.02 -3.75
C ASP A 115 12.72 -1.16 -2.90
N SER A 116 13.85 -1.74 -2.50
CA SER A 116 14.82 -1.08 -1.64
C SER A 116 15.51 0.10 -2.30
N SER A 117 15.75 0.05 -3.61
CA SER A 117 16.39 1.15 -4.36
C SER A 117 15.49 2.36 -4.45
N LEU A 118 14.20 2.13 -4.79
CA LEU A 118 13.20 3.19 -4.83
C LEU A 118 12.96 3.78 -3.44
N PHE A 119 12.93 2.94 -2.39
CA PHE A 119 12.81 3.37 -1.00
C PHE A 119 13.95 4.31 -0.59
N VAL A 120 15.20 3.96 -0.90
CA VAL A 120 16.39 4.80 -0.59
C VAL A 120 16.34 6.13 -1.36
N LYS A 121 15.91 6.14 -2.62
CA LYS A 121 15.72 7.39 -3.39
C LYS A 121 14.71 8.32 -2.71
N LEU A 122 13.58 7.79 -2.26
CA LEU A 122 12.56 8.57 -1.55
C LEU A 122 13.03 9.06 -0.17
N GLU A 123 13.82 8.26 0.55
CA GLU A 123 14.46 8.70 1.78
C GLU A 123 15.42 9.86 1.53
N GLY A 124 16.17 9.82 0.42
CA GLY A 124 17.03 10.93 -0.02
C GLY A 124 16.24 12.20 -0.31
N GLU A 125 15.12 12.11 -1.04
CA GLU A 125 14.24 13.26 -1.29
C GLU A 125 13.63 13.81 0.00
N PHE A 126 13.27 12.96 0.95
CA PHE A 126 12.78 13.38 2.26
C PHE A 126 13.84 14.15 3.06
N LYS A 127 15.08 13.65 3.09
CA LYS A 127 16.21 14.34 3.75
C LYS A 127 16.47 15.70 3.11
N MET A 128 16.52 15.77 1.78
CA MET A 128 16.67 17.02 1.02
C MET A 128 15.53 18.00 1.34
N TRP A 129 14.30 17.52 1.39
CA TRP A 129 13.15 18.36 1.76
C TRP A 129 13.29 18.93 3.17
N THR A 130 13.61 18.07 4.16
CA THR A 130 13.76 18.49 5.56
C THR A 130 14.85 19.57 5.67
N GLU A 131 16.02 19.37 5.05
CA GLU A 131 17.11 20.32 5.02
C GLU A 131 16.67 21.65 4.37
N SER A 132 16.08 21.61 3.18
CA SER A 132 15.69 22.81 2.44
C SER A 132 14.55 23.60 3.09
N TYR A 133 13.62 22.92 3.79
CA TYR A 133 12.49 23.58 4.43
C TYR A 133 12.80 24.02 5.86
N VAL A 134 13.34 23.11 6.70
CA VAL A 134 13.50 23.35 8.14
C VAL A 134 14.80 24.11 8.44
N GLU A 135 15.92 23.70 7.82
CA GLU A 135 17.23 24.22 8.16
C GLU A 135 17.60 25.44 7.33
N LYS A 136 17.44 25.35 6.01
CA LYS A 136 17.87 26.42 5.09
C LYS A 136 16.79 27.44 4.75
N HIS A 137 15.51 27.11 4.96
CA HIS A 137 14.37 27.96 4.59
C HIS A 137 14.34 28.35 3.09
N GLU A 138 14.91 27.50 2.21
CA GLU A 138 15.00 27.73 0.76
C GLU A 138 13.65 27.49 0.05
N ILE A 139 12.86 26.59 0.58
CA ILE A 139 11.53 26.29 0.04
C ILE A 139 10.44 26.66 1.06
N ARG A 140 9.29 27.07 0.53
CA ARG A 140 8.14 27.48 1.35
C ARG A 140 6.87 26.81 0.88
N PRO A 141 5.96 26.48 1.81
CA PRO A 141 4.61 26.04 1.48
C PRO A 141 3.85 27.21 0.80
N LYS A 142 2.91 26.84 -0.08
CA LYS A 142 2.12 27.83 -0.86
C LYS A 142 1.08 28.58 0.00
N ASN A 143 0.63 27.96 1.08
CA ASN A 143 -0.38 28.48 1.99
C ASN A 143 -0.28 27.79 3.37
N ASP A 144 -1.08 28.26 4.34
CA ASP A 144 -1.09 27.75 5.70
C ASP A 144 -1.52 26.28 5.79
N TYR A 145 -2.44 25.83 4.94
CA TYR A 145 -2.85 24.44 4.91
C TYR A 145 -1.68 23.52 4.48
N GLU A 146 -0.96 23.88 3.41
CA GLU A 146 0.22 23.13 2.97
C GLU A 146 1.30 23.14 4.06
N ARG A 147 1.47 24.28 4.78
CA ARG A 147 2.41 24.37 5.91
C ARG A 147 2.07 23.39 7.01
N LEU A 148 0.83 23.33 7.45
CA LEU A 148 0.38 22.39 8.48
C LEU A 148 0.62 20.92 8.04
N CYS A 149 0.32 20.59 6.77
CA CYS A 149 0.59 19.28 6.22
C CYS A 149 2.09 18.94 6.20
N TRP A 150 2.95 19.91 5.85
CA TRP A 150 4.39 19.71 5.82
C TRP A 150 4.95 19.47 7.22
N ASP A 151 4.58 20.31 8.19
CA ASP A 151 5.03 20.19 9.58
C ASP A 151 4.62 18.82 10.18
N GLU A 152 3.37 18.40 9.93
CA GLU A 152 2.88 17.09 10.34
C GLU A 152 3.65 15.94 9.68
N ASN A 153 3.88 16.02 8.37
CA ASN A 153 4.56 14.97 7.62
C ASN A 153 6.03 14.84 8.02
N ILE A 154 6.76 15.97 8.21
CA ILE A 154 8.13 15.96 8.70
C ILE A 154 8.24 15.31 10.08
N SER A 155 7.26 15.55 10.95
CA SER A 155 7.21 14.92 12.27
C SER A 155 6.97 13.40 12.20
N LYS A 156 6.16 12.91 11.26
CA LYS A 156 5.72 11.51 11.18
C LYS A 156 6.58 10.62 10.29
N LEU A 157 7.13 11.15 9.19
CA LEU A 157 7.87 10.37 8.20
C LEU A 157 9.12 9.68 8.74
N PRO A 158 9.92 10.24 9.67
CA PRO A 158 11.06 9.52 10.24
C PRO A 158 10.69 8.17 10.84
N ALA A 159 9.57 8.09 11.56
CA ALA A 159 9.07 6.83 12.09
C ALA A 159 8.65 5.85 10.98
N ASN A 160 8.03 6.35 9.90
CA ASN A 160 7.65 5.52 8.76
C ASN A 160 8.89 4.95 8.05
N PHE A 161 9.93 5.76 7.82
CA PHE A 161 11.19 5.30 7.24
C PHE A 161 11.87 4.25 8.13
N ASN A 162 11.89 4.45 9.46
CA ASN A 162 12.40 3.45 10.39
C ASN A 162 11.60 2.14 10.35
N TYR A 163 10.32 2.20 10.06
CA TYR A 163 9.47 1.02 9.84
C TYR A 163 9.59 0.42 8.42
N GLY A 164 10.42 0.99 7.57
CA GLY A 164 10.68 0.50 6.22
C GLY A 164 9.57 0.77 5.22
N PHE A 165 8.79 1.85 5.38
CA PHE A 165 7.81 2.25 4.37
C PHE A 165 7.66 3.77 4.26
N VAL A 166 7.16 4.23 3.12
CA VAL A 166 6.81 5.64 2.89
C VAL A 166 5.57 5.77 2.01
N ASP A 167 4.65 6.63 2.41
CA ASP A 167 3.53 7.09 1.59
C ASP A 167 4.02 8.27 0.73
N THR A 168 4.14 8.08 -0.57
CA THR A 168 4.81 9.04 -1.45
C THR A 168 4.12 10.39 -1.53
N TYR A 169 2.79 10.43 -1.37
CA TYR A 169 2.02 11.69 -1.35
C TYR A 169 2.33 12.61 -0.16
N LYS A 170 3.04 12.10 0.86
CA LYS A 170 3.46 12.89 2.03
C LYS A 170 4.70 13.75 1.77
N ILE A 171 5.49 13.43 0.74
CA ILE A 171 6.58 14.25 0.27
C ILE A 171 6.00 15.30 -0.70
N PRO A 172 6.39 16.59 -0.61
CA PRO A 172 5.83 17.62 -1.47
C PRO A 172 6.03 17.36 -2.96
N ASN A 173 5.04 17.68 -3.77
CA ASN A 173 5.16 17.58 -5.22
C ASN A 173 5.89 18.82 -5.78
N ARG A 174 7.22 18.78 -5.79
CA ARG A 174 8.12 19.82 -6.32
C ARG A 174 9.01 19.20 -7.41
N PRO A 175 8.67 19.42 -8.70
CA PRO A 175 9.33 18.73 -9.83
C PRO A 175 10.82 18.90 -9.86
N ASP A 176 11.28 20.12 -9.61
CA ASP A 176 12.70 20.49 -9.70
C ASP A 176 13.55 19.94 -8.55
N LEU A 177 12.91 19.54 -7.44
CA LEU A 177 13.59 19.12 -6.22
C LEU A 177 13.37 17.63 -5.92
N PHE A 178 12.18 17.11 -6.19
CA PHE A 178 11.78 15.75 -5.81
C PHE A 178 11.27 14.97 -7.04
N PRO A 179 12.17 14.66 -8.00
CA PRO A 179 11.79 14.07 -9.30
C PRO A 179 11.19 12.65 -9.16
N VAL A 180 11.62 11.86 -8.18
CA VAL A 180 11.08 10.51 -7.95
C VAL A 180 9.65 10.58 -7.44
N THR A 181 9.41 11.38 -6.41
CA THR A 181 8.05 11.64 -5.87
C THR A 181 7.12 12.18 -6.95
N GLN A 182 7.59 13.14 -7.75
CA GLN A 182 6.79 13.68 -8.85
C GLN A 182 6.45 12.62 -9.90
N LYS A 183 7.42 11.81 -10.30
CA LYS A 183 7.21 10.75 -11.29
C LYS A 183 6.14 9.76 -10.83
N ILE A 184 6.16 9.39 -9.55
CA ILE A 184 5.15 8.54 -8.93
C ILE A 184 3.77 9.22 -8.96
N ASN A 185 3.66 10.45 -8.48
CA ASN A 185 2.39 11.17 -8.40
C ASN A 185 1.76 11.40 -9.78
N ASN A 186 2.58 11.72 -10.79
CA ASN A 186 2.13 11.85 -12.18
C ASN A 186 1.62 10.51 -12.73
N SER A 187 2.31 9.41 -12.45
CA SER A 187 1.89 8.06 -12.85
C SER A 187 0.56 7.68 -12.23
N MET A 188 0.37 7.96 -10.93
CA MET A 188 -0.91 7.72 -10.23
C MET A 188 -2.05 8.53 -10.83
N SER A 189 -1.83 9.81 -11.11
CA SER A 189 -2.82 10.68 -11.74
C SER A 189 -3.21 10.17 -13.14
N LEU A 190 -2.25 9.75 -13.95
CA LEU A 190 -2.50 9.22 -15.29
C LEU A 190 -3.27 7.89 -15.25
N VAL A 191 -2.95 7.00 -14.32
CA VAL A 191 -3.70 5.75 -14.10
C VAL A 191 -5.17 6.06 -13.82
N VAL A 192 -5.46 6.95 -12.88
CA VAL A 192 -6.84 7.34 -12.55
C VAL A 192 -7.57 7.94 -13.76
N GLN A 193 -6.93 8.88 -14.47
CA GLN A 193 -7.53 9.51 -15.65
C GLN A 193 -7.88 8.48 -16.73
N ARG A 194 -6.98 7.56 -17.04
CA ARG A 194 -7.22 6.51 -18.04
C ARG A 194 -8.29 5.52 -17.62
N LEU A 195 -8.30 5.10 -16.37
CA LEU A 195 -9.31 4.20 -15.83
C LEU A 195 -10.72 4.82 -15.93
N LYS A 196 -10.86 6.10 -15.59
CA LYS A 196 -12.13 6.84 -15.72
C LYS A 196 -12.54 6.98 -17.19
N ALA A 197 -11.65 7.53 -18.02
CA ALA A 197 -11.99 7.92 -19.37
C ALA A 197 -12.27 6.73 -20.32
N LYS A 198 -11.60 5.58 -20.08
CA LYS A 198 -11.63 4.45 -21.02
C LYS A 198 -12.25 3.17 -20.47
N HIS A 199 -12.32 3.03 -19.15
CA HIS A 199 -12.67 1.74 -18.54
C HIS A 199 -13.85 1.81 -17.57
N GLY A 200 -14.44 3.00 -17.36
CA GLY A 200 -15.64 3.18 -16.53
C GLY A 200 -15.40 3.07 -15.01
N PHE A 201 -14.16 3.21 -14.56
CA PHE A 201 -13.86 3.25 -13.12
C PHE A 201 -14.34 4.57 -12.51
N LEU A 202 -14.86 4.48 -11.28
CA LEU A 202 -15.35 5.66 -10.53
C LEU A 202 -14.36 6.15 -9.47
N THR A 203 -13.22 5.47 -9.31
CA THR A 203 -12.17 5.84 -8.34
C THR A 203 -11.78 7.31 -8.46
N LYS A 204 -11.58 7.99 -7.33
CA LYS A 204 -11.27 9.42 -7.31
C LYS A 204 -9.79 9.71 -7.37
N ARG A 205 -8.98 8.87 -6.74
CA ARG A 205 -7.53 9.02 -6.65
C ARG A 205 -6.81 7.67 -6.60
N ALA A 206 -5.53 7.71 -6.86
CA ALA A 206 -4.61 6.63 -6.58
C ALA A 206 -3.47 7.14 -5.71
N SER A 207 -3.01 6.31 -4.79
CA SER A 207 -1.85 6.55 -3.95
C SER A 207 -0.80 5.46 -4.13
N MET A 208 0.44 5.73 -3.74
CA MET A 208 1.50 4.74 -3.72
C MET A 208 2.22 4.73 -2.37
N ARG A 209 2.38 3.53 -1.83
CA ARG A 209 3.25 3.25 -0.70
C ARG A 209 4.44 2.43 -1.17
N VAL A 210 5.64 2.83 -0.79
CA VAL A 210 6.87 2.09 -1.09
C VAL A 210 7.36 1.44 0.19
N TYR A 211 7.61 0.13 0.13
CA TYR A 211 8.24 -0.65 1.19
C TYR A 211 9.68 -0.96 0.83
N LYS A 212 10.55 -0.93 1.83
CA LYS A 212 11.95 -1.28 1.69
C LYS A 212 12.14 -2.76 1.31
N ASP A 213 11.39 -3.64 1.96
CA ASP A 213 11.45 -5.08 1.81
C ASP A 213 10.12 -5.75 2.21
N VAL A 214 10.03 -7.05 2.00
CA VAL A 214 8.84 -7.86 2.30
C VAL A 214 8.58 -7.95 3.80
N ASP A 215 9.61 -7.94 4.64
CA ASP A 215 9.44 -7.98 6.09
C ASP A 215 8.86 -6.68 6.63
N SER A 216 9.28 -5.53 6.10
CA SER A 216 8.68 -4.21 6.42
C SER A 216 7.20 -4.18 6.06
N PHE A 217 6.82 -4.71 4.89
CA PHE A 217 5.42 -4.85 4.51
C PHE A 217 4.66 -5.72 5.51
N TYR A 218 5.17 -6.94 5.80
CA TYR A 218 4.50 -7.86 6.72
C TYR A 218 4.32 -7.24 8.12
N CYS A 219 5.38 -6.69 8.68
CA CYS A 219 5.33 -6.04 10.00
C CYS A 219 4.30 -4.91 10.04
N GLN A 220 4.18 -4.12 8.96
CA GLN A 220 3.17 -3.06 8.90
C GLN A 220 1.75 -3.63 8.82
N GLN A 221 1.53 -4.70 8.05
CA GLN A 221 0.22 -5.36 8.01
C GLN A 221 -0.17 -5.94 9.36
N CYS A 222 0.75 -6.60 10.06
CA CYS A 222 0.52 -7.11 11.42
C CYS A 222 0.09 -6.00 12.38
N ARG A 223 0.79 -4.85 12.40
CA ARG A 223 0.41 -3.70 13.25
C ARG A 223 -1.00 -3.21 12.93
N ASN A 224 -1.35 -3.12 11.64
CA ASN A 224 -2.68 -2.71 11.22
C ASN A 224 -3.74 -3.70 11.73
N ILE A 225 -3.53 -5.01 11.54
CA ILE A 225 -4.46 -6.05 11.96
C ILE A 225 -4.59 -6.08 13.50
N GLU A 226 -3.51 -5.95 14.24
CA GLU A 226 -3.55 -5.84 15.69
C GLU A 226 -4.31 -4.62 16.17
N SER A 227 -4.18 -3.48 15.50
CA SER A 227 -4.97 -2.28 15.79
C SER A 227 -6.47 -2.53 15.55
N ILE A 228 -6.83 -3.22 14.46
CA ILE A 228 -8.21 -3.65 14.19
C ILE A 228 -8.72 -4.56 15.29
N LEU A 229 -7.97 -5.59 15.67
CA LEU A 229 -8.35 -6.52 16.73
C LEU A 229 -8.61 -5.82 18.08
N ARG A 230 -7.85 -4.76 18.39
CA ARG A 230 -8.09 -3.95 19.59
C ARG A 230 -9.34 -3.08 19.47
N ALA A 231 -9.65 -2.59 18.29
CA ALA A 231 -10.84 -1.77 18.04
C ALA A 231 -12.14 -2.58 18.06
N VAL A 232 -12.13 -3.78 17.50
CA VAL A 232 -13.31 -4.67 17.44
C VAL A 232 -13.64 -5.31 18.80
N LYS A 233 -12.66 -5.41 19.73
CA LYS A 233 -12.88 -5.94 21.08
C LYS A 233 -13.45 -4.91 22.07
N LYS A 234 -13.56 -3.65 21.70
CA LYS A 234 -14.19 -2.59 22.49
C LYS A 234 -15.67 -2.45 22.15
#